data_224644192105c2d0489b039610531430
#
_entry.id   224644192105c2d0489b039610531430
#
_cell.length_a   1.000
_cell.length_b   1.000
_cell.length_c   1.000
_cell.angle_alpha   90.00
_cell.angle_beta   90.00
_cell.angle_gamma   90.00
#
_symmetry.space_group_name_H-M   'P 1'
#
loop_
_entity.id
_entity.type
_entity.pdbx_description
1 polymer ?
#
loop_
_entity_poly.entity_id
_entity_poly.type
_entity_poly.pdbx_seq_one_letter_code
_entity_poly.pdbx_strand_id
1 'polypeptide(L)' 'MYCNKFFRTEEEAKAFKKSHGGALYKNVKGSRTRQSYRVEAMMAVQGGWLRSAEVDSYPFCVAWNGEPLSAGKEI' A
#
# COMPACT_ATOMS: atom_id res chain seq x y z
N MET A 1 -15.32 -4.74 1.00
CA MET A 1 -14.68 -3.64 1.76
C MET A 1 -13.37 -3.27 1.08
N TYR A 2 -13.12 -1.98 0.94
CA TYR A 2 -11.87 -1.50 0.34
C TYR A 2 -10.75 -1.56 1.38
N CYS A 3 -9.64 -2.20 1.02
CA CYS A 3 -8.51 -2.39 1.92
C CYS A 3 -7.21 -1.99 1.24
N ASN A 4 -6.22 -1.61 2.04
CA ASN A 4 -4.86 -1.39 1.54
C ASN A 4 -3.85 -1.89 2.56
N LYS A 5 -2.65 -2.21 2.07
CA LYS A 5 -1.53 -2.63 2.90
C LYS A 5 -0.23 -2.09 2.29
N PHE A 6 0.66 -1.61 3.14
CA PHE A 6 1.92 -0.99 2.70
C PHE A 6 3.10 -1.90 3.03
N PHE A 7 4.06 -1.94 2.10
CA PHE A 7 5.19 -2.86 2.16
C PHE A 7 6.50 -2.12 1.99
N ARG A 8 7.54 -2.68 2.58
CA ARG A 8 8.90 -2.12 2.50
C ARG A 8 9.56 -2.43 1.17
N THR A 9 9.28 -3.59 0.59
CA THR A 9 9.91 -4.03 -0.65
C THR A 9 8.89 -4.37 -1.70
N GLU A 10 9.29 -4.24 -2.95
CA GLU A 10 8.45 -4.58 -4.08
C GLU A 10 8.14 -6.08 -4.09
N GLU A 11 9.09 -6.91 -3.72
CA GLU A 11 8.92 -8.36 -3.69
C GLU A 11 7.79 -8.77 -2.74
N GLU A 12 7.77 -8.19 -1.55
CA GLU A 12 6.72 -8.46 -0.57
C GLU A 12 5.36 -8.02 -1.09
N ALA A 13 5.29 -6.84 -1.71
CA ALA A 13 4.05 -6.32 -2.26
C ALA A 13 3.54 -7.20 -3.40
N LYS A 14 4.43 -7.63 -4.30
CA LYS A 14 4.05 -8.51 -5.41
C LYS A 14 3.57 -9.87 -4.91
N ALA A 15 4.21 -10.42 -3.90
CA ALA A 15 3.81 -11.70 -3.32
C ALA A 15 2.41 -11.59 -2.70
N PHE A 16 2.15 -10.50 -2.00
CA PHE A 16 0.83 -10.26 -1.41
C PHE A 16 -0.23 -10.12 -2.50
N LYS A 17 0.06 -9.33 -3.52
CA LYS A 17 -0.86 -9.15 -4.65
C LYS A 17 -1.17 -10.47 -5.33
N LYS A 18 -0.16 -11.32 -5.52
CA LYS A 18 -0.34 -12.62 -6.15
C LYS A 18 -1.29 -13.51 -5.34
N SER A 19 -1.20 -13.44 -4.01
CA SER A 19 -2.03 -14.26 -3.13
C SER A 19 -3.44 -13.70 -2.93
N HIS A 20 -3.60 -12.39 -2.90
CA HIS A 20 -4.85 -11.74 -2.49
C HIS A 20 -5.52 -10.92 -3.59
N GLY A 21 -4.82 -10.70 -4.71
CA GLY A 21 -5.34 -9.85 -5.77
C GLY A 21 -5.18 -8.37 -5.43
N GLY A 22 -5.77 -7.53 -6.28
CA GLY A 22 -5.72 -6.09 -6.09
C GLY A 22 -4.78 -5.39 -7.03
N ALA A 23 -4.46 -4.13 -6.71
CA ALA A 23 -3.59 -3.29 -7.51
C ALA A 23 -2.35 -2.90 -6.71
N LEU A 24 -1.19 -2.92 -7.37
CA LEU A 24 0.08 -2.52 -6.78
C LEU A 24 0.40 -1.08 -7.17
N TYR A 25 0.66 -0.24 -6.18
CA TYR A 25 1.07 1.15 -6.39
C TYR A 25 2.46 1.35 -5.80
N LYS A 26 3.29 2.13 -6.52
CA LYS A 26 4.69 2.33 -6.15
C LYS A 26 4.99 3.81 -5.92
N ASN A 27 5.59 4.14 -4.79
CA ASN A 27 6.10 5.48 -4.52
C ASN A 27 7.53 5.60 -5.05
N VAL A 28 7.69 5.41 -6.35
CA VAL A 28 8.99 5.46 -7.01
C VAL A 28 8.94 6.55 -8.07
N LYS A 29 9.97 7.40 -8.14
CA LYS A 29 10.05 8.47 -9.11
C LYS A 29 9.92 7.91 -10.53
N GLY A 30 8.99 8.47 -11.30
CA GLY A 30 8.71 8.01 -12.65
C GLY A 30 7.71 6.86 -12.75
N SER A 31 7.28 6.31 -11.63
CA SER A 31 6.26 5.25 -11.64
C SER A 31 4.90 5.81 -12.07
N ARG A 32 4.20 5.07 -12.93
CA ARG A 32 2.85 5.41 -13.35
C ARG A 32 1.85 5.37 -12.20
N THR A 33 2.14 4.61 -11.17
CA THR A 33 1.23 4.41 -10.04
C THR A 33 1.60 5.27 -8.84
N ARG A 34 2.58 6.17 -8.98
CA ARG A 34 3.01 7.01 -7.87
C ARG A 34 1.89 7.89 -7.33
N GLN A 35 1.10 8.47 -8.22
CA GLN A 35 -0.03 9.31 -7.79
C GLN A 35 -1.06 8.50 -7.03
N SER A 36 -1.37 7.29 -7.51
CA SER A 36 -2.28 6.39 -6.81
C SER A 36 -1.73 6.00 -5.44
N TYR A 37 -0.43 5.73 -5.34
CA TYR A 37 0.21 5.46 -4.06
C TYR A 37 0.01 6.64 -3.10
N ARG A 38 0.21 7.86 -3.58
CA ARG A 38 0.09 9.05 -2.72
C ARG A 38 -1.31 9.23 -2.17
N VAL A 39 -2.32 8.94 -2.98
CA VAL A 39 -3.72 8.98 -2.54
C VAL A 39 -3.95 7.93 -1.44
N GLU A 40 -3.48 6.71 -1.64
CA GLU A 40 -3.62 5.64 -0.66
C GLU A 40 -2.90 5.99 0.64
N ALA A 41 -1.69 6.50 0.54
CA ALA A 41 -0.90 6.87 1.72
C ALA A 41 -1.59 7.99 2.51
N MET A 42 -2.20 8.96 1.82
CA MET A 42 -2.92 10.04 2.48
C MET A 42 -4.10 9.49 3.29
N MET A 43 -4.88 8.59 2.69
CA MET A 43 -6.02 7.99 3.38
C MET A 43 -5.56 7.14 4.57
N ALA A 44 -4.49 6.37 4.40
CA ALA A 44 -3.96 5.53 5.48
C ALA A 44 -3.46 6.37 6.65
N VAL A 45 -2.77 7.48 6.35
CA VAL A 45 -2.29 8.40 7.39
C VAL A 45 -3.47 8.98 8.17
N GLN A 46 -4.51 9.41 7.49
CA GLN A 46 -5.72 9.93 8.11
C GLN A 46 -6.46 8.84 8.87
N GLY A 47 -6.45 7.62 8.34
CA GLY A 47 -7.06 6.47 8.97
C GLY A 47 -6.29 5.89 10.16
N GLY A 48 -5.07 6.32 10.36
CA GLY A 48 -4.26 5.94 11.51
C GLY A 48 -3.42 4.68 11.37
N TRP A 49 -3.38 4.06 10.21
CA TRP A 49 -2.56 2.85 10.05
C TRP A 49 -1.25 3.07 9.28
N LEU A 50 -0.91 4.30 8.99
CA LEU A 50 0.41 4.65 8.45
C LEU A 50 0.74 6.05 8.92
N ARG A 51 1.85 6.22 9.61
CA ARG A 51 2.30 7.55 10.02
C ARG A 51 2.98 8.25 8.86
N SER A 52 2.84 9.58 8.78
CA SER A 52 3.45 10.35 7.69
C SER A 52 4.95 10.11 7.58
N ALA A 53 5.63 9.91 8.70
CA ALA A 53 7.07 9.63 8.70
C ALA A 53 7.41 8.26 8.13
N GLU A 54 6.43 7.36 7.98
CA GLU A 54 6.64 6.00 7.47
C GLU A 54 6.44 5.88 5.97
N VAL A 55 5.94 6.91 5.31
CA VAL A 55 5.64 6.87 3.86
C VAL A 55 6.87 6.47 3.04
N ASP A 56 8.04 7.03 3.36
CA ASP A 56 9.26 6.73 2.64
C ASP A 56 9.82 5.34 2.97
N SER A 57 9.47 4.80 4.12
CA SER A 57 9.91 3.47 4.56
C SER A 57 9.05 2.35 3.99
N TYR A 58 7.84 2.67 3.53
CA TYR A 58 6.88 1.70 2.99
C TYR A 58 6.41 2.16 1.60
N PRO A 59 7.31 2.16 0.60
CA PRO A 59 7.02 2.80 -0.69
C PRO A 59 6.12 1.99 -1.62
N PHE A 60 5.63 0.85 -1.18
CA PHE A 60 4.79 -0.01 -2.01
C PHE A 60 3.46 -0.25 -1.31
N CYS A 61 2.39 -0.23 -2.09
CA CYS A 61 1.04 -0.41 -1.55
C CYS A 61 0.25 -1.36 -2.44
N VAL A 62 -0.48 -2.28 -1.82
CA VAL A 62 -1.46 -3.10 -2.52
C VAL A 62 -2.83 -2.73 -2.00
N ALA A 63 -3.75 -2.41 -2.91
CA ALA A 63 -5.13 -2.08 -2.59
C ALA A 63 -6.06 -3.11 -3.21
N TRP A 64 -7.06 -3.53 -2.47
CA TRP A 64 -8.01 -4.55 -2.95
C TRP A 64 -9.38 -4.35 -2.33
N ASN A 65 -10.38 -5.01 -2.92
CA ASN A 65 -11.70 -5.11 -2.32
C ASN A 65 -11.92 -6.53 -1.83
N GLY A 66 -12.36 -6.68 -0.59
CA GLY A 66 -12.58 -8.01 -0.01
C GLY A 66 -12.47 -8.00 1.49
N GLU A 67 -11.97 -9.09 2.04
CA GLU A 67 -11.79 -9.23 3.48
C GLU A 67 -10.68 -8.29 3.98
N PRO A 68 -10.87 -7.65 5.14
CA PRO A 68 -9.87 -6.72 5.69
C PRO A 68 -8.72 -7.44 6.37
N LEU A 69 -8.24 -8.53 5.77
CA LEU A 69 -7.14 -9.30 6.33
C LEU A 69 -5.86 -8.47 6.29
N SER A 70 -5.28 -8.20 7.44
CA SER A 70 -4.01 -7.48 7.52
C SER A 70 -4.03 -6.10 6.87
N ALA A 71 -5.17 -5.41 6.91
CA ALA A 71 -5.23 -4.03 6.42
C ALA A 71 -4.24 -3.16 7.19
N GLY A 72 -3.75 -2.10 6.54
CA GLY A 72 -2.79 -1.19 7.13
C GLY A 72 -1.38 -1.46 6.66
N LYS A 73 -0.38 -1.08 7.46
CA LYS A 73 1.01 -1.30 7.06
C LYS A 73 1.44 -2.72 7.39
N GLU A 74 2.36 -3.22 6.57
CA GLU A 74 3.01 -4.49 6.84
C GLU A 74 3.92 -4.35 8.06
N ILE A 75 3.94 -5.35 8.90
CA ILE A 75 4.72 -5.34 10.14
C ILE A 75 5.97 -6.15 10.00
#